data_ab549158c4f6fba237fccac5e58be413
#
_entry.id   ab549158c4f6fba237fccac5e58be413
#
_cell.length_a   1.000
_cell.length_b   1.000
_cell.length_c   1.000
_cell.angle_alpha   90.00
_cell.angle_beta   90.00
_cell.angle_gamma   90.00
#
_symmetry.space_group_name_H-M   'P 1'
#
loop_
_entity.id
_entity.type
_entity.pdbx_description
1 polymer ?
#
loop_
_entity_poly.entity_id
_entity_poly.type
_entity_poly.pdbx_seq_one_letter_code
_entity_poly.pdbx_strand_id
1 'polypeptide(L)'
;VMKALWTQPKATFNGEFWRFEKIPMEPKPVQQPHPRLWFGAREPIALKRAVRYGEGWMGAGSSSSADFVGQHQLLRRLLQEAGRDPATFAVSKRVYIAVDDDRDRAERRLREWFGARYRNADMASRVSIWGSRAECIGQLVELVRAGARHLLLNPVFDELQQAELLAREVLPHLSN
;
A
#
# COMPACT_ATOMS: atom_id res chain seq x y z
N VAL A 1 7.47 14.82 15.81
CA VAL A 1 6.21 15.16 16.49
C VAL A 1 5.47 13.90 16.93
N MET A 2 4.88 13.10 15.99
CA MET A 2 4.02 11.96 16.33
C MET A 2 4.66 11.00 17.34
N LYS A 3 5.89 10.52 17.08
CA LYS A 3 6.59 9.62 18.00
C LYS A 3 6.73 10.23 19.41
N ALA A 4 7.10 11.52 19.53
CA ALA A 4 7.19 12.20 20.82
C ALA A 4 5.84 12.21 21.57
N LEU A 5 4.76 12.55 20.88
CA LEU A 5 3.41 12.56 21.46
C LEU A 5 2.97 11.16 21.92
N TRP A 6 3.31 10.11 21.16
CA TRP A 6 2.91 8.74 21.46
C TRP A 6 3.70 8.10 22.61
N THR A 7 4.98 8.49 22.79
CA THR A 7 5.90 7.78 23.69
C THR A 7 6.22 8.54 24.99
N GLN A 8 6.05 9.88 25.00
CA GLN A 8 6.36 10.69 26.17
C GLN A 8 5.11 11.02 26.97
N PRO A 9 5.11 10.92 28.30
CA PRO A 9 3.96 11.31 29.13
C PRO A 9 3.54 12.76 28.88
N LYS A 10 4.51 13.68 28.79
CA LYS A 10 4.36 15.06 28.38
C LYS A 10 5.40 15.34 27.30
N ALA A 11 4.95 15.41 26.05
CA ALA A 11 5.83 15.55 24.91
C ALA A 11 6.44 16.94 24.82
N THR A 12 7.73 17.00 24.60
CA THR A 12 8.45 18.21 24.21
C THR A 12 9.10 17.96 22.85
N PHE A 13 8.94 18.90 21.95
CA PHE A 13 9.50 18.84 20.61
C PHE A 13 9.98 20.20 20.15
N ASN A 14 11.23 20.25 19.67
CA ASN A 14 11.83 21.47 19.13
C ASN A 14 12.36 21.17 17.71
N GLY A 15 11.53 21.43 16.71
CA GLY A 15 11.86 21.29 15.29
C GLY A 15 11.80 22.61 14.56
N GLU A 16 12.14 22.57 13.29
CA GLU A 16 12.11 23.74 12.41
C GLU A 16 10.71 24.34 12.28
N PHE A 17 9.70 23.53 12.02
CA PHE A 17 8.32 23.98 11.78
C PHE A 17 7.41 23.87 13.01
N TRP A 18 7.72 22.99 13.96
CA TRP A 18 6.88 22.75 15.14
C TRP A 18 7.70 22.80 16.41
N ARG A 19 7.23 23.55 17.39
CA ARG A 19 7.84 23.66 18.72
C ARG A 19 6.76 23.64 19.77
N PHE A 20 6.91 22.80 20.78
CA PHE A 20 6.01 22.76 21.93
C PHE A 20 6.70 22.09 23.12
N GLU A 21 6.22 22.40 24.32
CA GLU A 21 6.74 21.86 25.56
C GLU A 21 5.64 21.24 26.41
N LYS A 22 5.95 20.07 27.00
CA LYS A 22 5.13 19.41 28.02
C LYS A 22 3.67 19.19 27.63
N ILE A 23 3.39 18.96 26.35
CA ILE A 23 2.03 18.70 25.87
C ILE A 23 1.66 17.24 26.14
N PRO A 24 0.60 16.96 26.92
CA PRO A 24 0.07 15.61 27.05
C PRO A 24 -0.73 15.24 25.80
N MET A 25 -0.73 13.94 25.44
CA MET A 25 -1.64 13.36 24.48
C MET A 25 -2.21 12.06 25.05
N GLU A 26 -3.50 12.00 25.25
CA GLU A 26 -4.20 10.82 25.77
C GLU A 26 -5.44 10.51 24.92
N PRO A 27 -5.78 9.22 24.77
CA PRO A 27 -5.05 8.05 25.30
C PRO A 27 -3.76 7.77 24.52
N LYS A 28 -2.79 7.15 25.18
CA LYS A 28 -1.57 6.63 24.51
C LYS A 28 -1.91 5.43 23.63
N PRO A 29 -1.15 5.21 22.54
CA PRO A 29 -1.28 3.98 21.76
C PRO A 29 -1.02 2.73 22.62
N VAL A 30 -1.80 1.68 22.35
CA VAL A 30 -1.60 0.37 23.00
C VAL A 30 -0.31 -0.28 22.50
N GLN A 31 0.04 -0.10 21.22
CA GLN A 31 1.27 -0.65 20.66
C GLN A 31 2.50 0.06 21.22
N GLN A 32 3.49 -0.74 21.64
CA GLN A 32 4.75 -0.23 22.17
C GLN A 32 5.91 -0.47 21.18
N PRO A 33 6.81 0.49 21.00
CA PRO A 33 6.84 1.84 21.61
C PRO A 33 5.80 2.80 21.01
N HIS A 34 5.24 2.48 19.84
CA HIS A 34 4.20 3.23 19.14
C HIS A 34 3.65 2.40 17.95
N PRO A 35 2.51 2.76 17.36
CA PRO A 35 2.04 2.14 16.12
C PRO A 35 3.10 2.21 15.02
N ARG A 36 3.22 1.16 14.23
CA ARG A 36 4.15 1.15 13.10
C ARG A 36 3.79 2.22 12.08
N LEU A 37 4.78 2.98 11.66
CA LEU A 37 4.62 4.02 10.65
C LEU A 37 4.85 3.44 9.25
N TRP A 38 3.80 3.44 8.44
CA TRP A 38 3.88 3.05 7.04
C TRP A 38 3.78 4.26 6.14
N PHE A 39 4.59 4.29 5.11
CA PHE A 39 4.63 5.39 4.15
C PHE A 39 4.11 4.95 2.79
N GLY A 40 3.11 5.67 2.26
CA GLY A 40 2.80 5.63 0.84
C GLY A 40 3.88 6.38 0.07
N ALA A 41 4.56 5.70 -0.84
CA ALA A 41 5.63 6.30 -1.60
C ALA A 41 5.71 5.70 -3.01
N ARG A 42 6.08 6.54 -3.97
CA ARG A 42 6.27 6.18 -5.37
C ARG A 42 7.62 6.68 -5.89
N GLU A 43 7.96 7.91 -5.54
CA GLU A 43 9.18 8.56 -5.99
C GLU A 43 10.39 8.20 -5.11
N PRO A 44 11.62 8.18 -5.65
CA PRO A 44 12.82 7.80 -4.91
C PRO A 44 13.02 8.60 -3.62
N ILE A 45 12.75 9.90 -3.63
CA ILE A 45 12.87 10.74 -2.43
C ILE A 45 11.88 10.34 -1.33
N ALA A 46 10.67 9.90 -1.72
CA ALA A 46 9.66 9.44 -0.78
C ALA A 46 10.00 8.04 -0.24
N LEU A 47 10.60 7.16 -1.03
CA LEU A 47 11.13 5.87 -0.58
C LEU A 47 12.28 6.05 0.42
N LYS A 48 13.22 6.98 0.18
CA LYS A 48 14.26 7.35 1.15
C LYS A 48 13.66 7.82 2.48
N ARG A 49 12.57 8.60 2.44
CA ARG A 49 11.84 9.03 3.64
C ARG A 49 11.21 7.85 4.37
N ALA A 50 10.59 6.90 3.64
CA ALA A 50 10.03 5.69 4.21
C ALA A 50 11.11 4.86 4.93
N VAL A 51 12.28 4.69 4.31
CA VAL A 51 13.41 3.99 4.92
C VAL A 51 13.93 4.71 6.16
N ARG A 52 14.00 6.03 6.15
CA ARG A 52 14.54 6.81 7.28
C ARG A 52 13.63 6.82 8.49
N TYR A 53 12.31 6.88 8.31
CA TYR A 53 11.37 7.19 9.40
C TYR A 53 10.31 6.11 9.64
N GLY A 54 10.12 5.16 8.71
CA GLY A 54 9.05 4.17 8.74
C GLY A 54 9.51 2.77 9.10
N GLU A 55 8.54 1.93 9.34
CA GLU A 55 8.65 0.49 9.52
C GLU A 55 7.95 -0.29 8.40
N GLY A 56 7.36 0.43 7.44
CA GLY A 56 6.71 -0.17 6.28
C GLY A 56 6.50 0.80 5.12
N TRP A 57 6.31 0.22 3.94
CA TRP A 57 6.00 0.92 2.71
C TRP A 57 4.76 0.32 2.05
N MET A 58 3.89 1.21 1.58
CA MET A 58 2.75 0.84 0.73
C MET A 58 2.97 1.38 -0.68
N GLY A 59 3.14 0.49 -1.63
CA GLY A 59 3.15 0.81 -3.05
C GLY A 59 1.81 1.41 -3.48
N ALA A 60 1.87 2.56 -4.14
CA ALA A 60 0.71 3.35 -4.50
C ALA A 60 -0.24 2.59 -5.45
N GLY A 61 -1.56 2.78 -5.29
CA GLY A 61 -2.55 2.26 -6.23
C GLY A 61 -2.44 2.88 -7.63
N SER A 62 -1.82 4.05 -7.76
CA SER A 62 -1.53 4.70 -9.04
C SER A 62 -0.27 4.19 -9.75
N SER A 63 0.49 3.28 -9.14
CA SER A 63 1.61 2.58 -9.77
C SER A 63 1.12 1.26 -10.37
N SER A 64 1.60 0.89 -11.54
CA SER A 64 1.39 -0.42 -12.14
C SER A 64 2.10 -1.53 -11.35
N SER A 65 1.85 -2.78 -11.68
CA SER A 65 2.59 -3.92 -11.12
C SER A 65 4.09 -3.85 -11.48
N ALA A 66 4.42 -3.45 -12.70
CA ALA A 66 5.80 -3.26 -13.14
C ALA A 66 6.51 -2.13 -12.36
N ASP A 67 5.82 -0.99 -12.16
CA ASP A 67 6.34 0.10 -11.32
C ASP A 67 6.62 -0.38 -9.89
N PHE A 68 5.73 -1.18 -9.33
CA PHE A 68 5.90 -1.73 -7.97
C PHE A 68 7.16 -2.59 -7.87
N VAL A 69 7.44 -3.43 -8.85
CA VAL A 69 8.66 -4.26 -8.88
C VAL A 69 9.91 -3.38 -8.82
N GLY A 70 10.00 -2.36 -9.70
CA GLY A 70 11.13 -1.44 -9.72
C GLY A 70 11.28 -0.63 -8.42
N GLN A 71 10.15 -0.15 -7.87
CA GLN A 71 10.12 0.57 -6.60
C GLN A 71 10.56 -0.31 -5.43
N HIS A 72 10.13 -1.59 -5.40
CA HIS A 72 10.54 -2.54 -4.37
C HIS A 72 12.03 -2.87 -4.46
N GLN A 73 12.58 -3.05 -5.66
CA GLN A 73 14.02 -3.23 -5.84
C GLN A 73 14.83 -2.03 -5.32
N LEU A 74 14.37 -0.81 -5.61
CA LEU A 74 14.97 0.41 -5.07
C LEU A 74 14.86 0.47 -3.55
N LEU A 75 13.69 0.16 -2.99
CA LEU A 75 13.47 0.12 -1.54
C LEU A 75 14.45 -0.83 -0.85
N ARG A 76 14.64 -2.04 -1.39
CA ARG A 76 15.59 -3.02 -0.83
C ARG A 76 17.02 -2.49 -0.80
N ARG A 77 17.47 -1.86 -1.89
CA ARG A 77 18.80 -1.23 -1.93
C ARG A 77 18.94 -0.14 -0.87
N LEU A 78 17.96 0.76 -0.77
CA LEU A 78 17.96 1.84 0.23
C LEU A 78 17.96 1.33 1.67
N LEU A 79 17.27 0.22 1.95
CA LEU A 79 17.29 -0.42 3.26
C LEU A 79 18.69 -0.98 3.57
N GLN A 80 19.33 -1.66 2.64
CA GLN A 80 20.69 -2.19 2.77
C GLN A 80 21.71 -1.06 2.99
N GLU A 81 21.64 0.01 2.18
CA GLU A 81 22.49 1.21 2.34
C GLU A 81 22.31 1.87 3.71
N ALA A 82 21.11 1.80 4.29
CA ALA A 82 20.80 2.31 5.62
C ALA A 82 21.11 1.31 6.75
N GLY A 83 21.71 0.16 6.47
CA GLY A 83 22.00 -0.90 7.46
C GLY A 83 20.75 -1.54 8.06
N ARG A 84 19.62 -1.49 7.37
CA ARG A 84 18.34 -2.08 7.81
C ARG A 84 18.09 -3.41 7.09
N ASP A 85 17.62 -4.39 7.84
CA ASP A 85 17.24 -5.68 7.25
C ASP A 85 15.93 -5.56 6.46
N PRO A 86 15.96 -5.80 5.13
CA PRO A 86 14.75 -5.76 4.30
C PRO A 86 13.68 -6.78 4.71
N ALA A 87 14.04 -7.88 5.38
CA ALA A 87 13.09 -8.90 5.81
C ALA A 87 12.16 -8.41 6.93
N THR A 88 12.62 -7.45 7.74
CA THR A 88 11.85 -6.88 8.85
C THR A 88 10.99 -5.68 8.43
N PHE A 89 11.17 -5.16 7.22
CA PHE A 89 10.46 -4.00 6.71
C PHE A 89 9.17 -4.43 5.99
N ALA A 90 8.03 -3.93 6.46
CA ALA A 90 6.75 -4.30 5.89
C ALA A 90 6.59 -3.74 4.46
N VAL A 91 6.16 -4.59 3.53
CA VAL A 91 5.92 -4.23 2.11
C VAL A 91 4.48 -4.53 1.75
N SER A 92 3.76 -3.51 1.33
CA SER A 92 2.37 -3.60 0.89
C SER A 92 2.19 -3.03 -0.50
N LYS A 93 1.14 -3.49 -1.20
CA LYS A 93 0.69 -2.92 -2.48
C LYS A 93 -0.82 -2.70 -2.43
N ARG A 94 -1.25 -1.48 -2.75
CA ARG A 94 -2.65 -1.18 -3.03
C ARG A 94 -2.96 -1.56 -4.48
N VAL A 95 -4.02 -2.33 -4.69
CA VAL A 95 -4.46 -2.85 -5.99
C VAL A 95 -5.91 -2.48 -6.21
N TYR A 96 -6.22 -1.81 -7.31
CA TYR A 96 -7.59 -1.72 -7.82
C TYR A 96 -7.88 -3.01 -8.56
N ILE A 97 -9.02 -3.65 -8.24
CA ILE A 97 -9.33 -4.98 -8.76
C ILE A 97 -10.78 -5.09 -9.19
N ALA A 98 -11.02 -5.84 -10.27
CA ALA A 98 -12.33 -6.20 -10.76
C ALA A 98 -12.30 -7.63 -11.30
N VAL A 99 -12.89 -8.57 -10.57
CA VAL A 99 -13.03 -9.96 -11.02
C VAL A 99 -14.34 -10.09 -11.79
N ASP A 100 -14.23 -10.40 -13.07
CA ASP A 100 -15.38 -10.56 -13.97
C ASP A 100 -15.00 -11.45 -15.15
N ASP A 101 -15.81 -12.44 -15.46
CA ASP A 101 -15.62 -13.31 -16.63
C ASP A 101 -15.80 -12.54 -17.94
N ASP A 102 -16.60 -11.45 -17.94
CA ASP A 102 -16.67 -10.48 -19.04
C ASP A 102 -15.60 -9.41 -18.83
N ARG A 103 -14.46 -9.64 -19.45
CA ARG A 103 -13.28 -8.76 -19.36
C ARG A 103 -13.56 -7.34 -19.86
N ASP A 104 -14.33 -7.20 -20.93
CA ASP A 104 -14.65 -5.90 -21.52
C ASP A 104 -15.60 -5.09 -20.61
N ARG A 105 -16.55 -5.79 -19.97
CA ARG A 105 -17.41 -5.19 -18.96
C ARG A 105 -16.62 -4.68 -17.77
N ALA A 106 -15.69 -5.50 -17.26
CA ALA A 106 -14.82 -5.11 -16.16
C ALA A 106 -14.00 -3.86 -16.50
N GLU A 107 -13.39 -3.83 -17.69
CA GLU A 107 -12.58 -2.70 -18.14
C GLU A 107 -13.43 -1.43 -18.29
N ARG A 108 -14.57 -1.51 -18.94
CA ARG A 108 -15.47 -0.34 -19.07
C ARG A 108 -15.84 0.25 -17.71
N ARG A 109 -16.26 -0.57 -16.75
CA ARG A 109 -16.62 -0.13 -15.39
C ARG A 109 -15.44 0.49 -14.63
N LEU A 110 -14.26 -0.09 -14.77
CA LEU A 110 -13.01 0.48 -14.21
C LEU A 110 -12.73 1.86 -14.83
N ARG A 111 -12.82 2.00 -16.17
CA ARG A 111 -12.61 3.26 -16.86
C ARG A 111 -13.61 4.34 -16.45
N GLU A 112 -14.87 3.97 -16.30
CA GLU A 112 -15.91 4.87 -15.78
C GLU A 112 -15.57 5.36 -14.37
N TRP A 113 -15.20 4.44 -13.47
CA TRP A 113 -14.83 4.78 -12.10
C TRP A 113 -13.60 5.67 -12.04
N PHE A 114 -12.53 5.35 -12.79
CA PHE A 114 -11.32 6.17 -12.85
C PHE A 114 -11.58 7.55 -13.48
N GLY A 115 -12.42 7.61 -14.50
CA GLY A 115 -12.86 8.86 -15.12
C GLY A 115 -13.56 9.77 -14.13
N ALA A 116 -14.50 9.22 -13.36
CA ALA A 116 -15.25 9.97 -12.35
C ALA A 116 -14.37 10.40 -11.16
N ARG A 117 -13.49 9.50 -10.67
CA ARG A 117 -12.71 9.71 -9.42
C ARG A 117 -11.43 10.49 -9.65
N TYR A 118 -10.71 10.19 -10.73
CA TYR A 118 -9.37 10.72 -11.02
C TYR A 118 -9.34 11.61 -12.26
N ARG A 119 -10.48 11.76 -12.96
CA ARG A 119 -10.58 12.46 -14.25
C ARG A 119 -9.61 11.90 -15.30
N ASN A 120 -9.29 10.61 -15.20
CA ASN A 120 -8.36 9.91 -16.07
C ASN A 120 -8.78 8.43 -16.21
N ALA A 121 -9.63 8.15 -17.20
CA ALA A 121 -10.12 6.81 -17.49
C ALA A 121 -9.01 5.85 -17.92
N ASP A 122 -7.95 6.34 -18.57
CA ASP A 122 -6.84 5.52 -19.07
C ASP A 122 -5.94 4.95 -17.95
N MET A 123 -6.05 5.49 -16.74
CA MET A 123 -5.41 4.86 -15.59
C MET A 123 -5.90 3.43 -15.37
N ALA A 124 -7.16 3.11 -15.67
CA ALA A 124 -7.77 1.81 -15.40
C ALA A 124 -6.90 0.67 -15.94
N SER A 125 -6.61 0.66 -17.23
CA SER A 125 -5.83 -0.40 -17.89
C SER A 125 -4.37 -0.46 -17.43
N ARG A 126 -3.82 0.64 -16.94
CA ARG A 126 -2.43 0.71 -16.50
C ARG A 126 -2.19 0.23 -15.08
N VAL A 127 -3.13 0.46 -14.16
CA VAL A 127 -2.87 0.29 -12.72
C VAL A 127 -3.78 -0.74 -12.04
N SER A 128 -4.81 -1.23 -12.73
CA SER A 128 -5.74 -2.21 -12.16
C SER A 128 -5.39 -3.64 -12.53
N ILE A 129 -5.93 -4.56 -11.77
CA ILE A 129 -5.99 -5.99 -12.09
C ILE A 129 -7.46 -6.31 -12.39
N TRP A 130 -7.74 -6.89 -13.57
CA TRP A 130 -9.12 -7.26 -13.93
C TRP A 130 -9.15 -8.43 -14.89
N GLY A 131 -10.32 -9.05 -15.00
CA GLY A 131 -10.61 -10.19 -15.84
C GLY A 131 -11.16 -11.35 -15.05
N SER A 132 -11.05 -12.54 -15.62
CA SER A 132 -11.48 -13.78 -14.97
C SER A 132 -10.74 -14.00 -13.65
N ARG A 133 -11.31 -14.84 -12.82
CA ARG A 133 -10.73 -15.26 -11.55
C ARG A 133 -9.28 -15.74 -11.69
N ALA A 134 -9.03 -16.61 -12.69
CA ALA A 134 -7.70 -17.17 -12.94
C ALA A 134 -6.68 -16.08 -13.30
N GLU A 135 -7.05 -15.12 -14.15
CA GLU A 135 -6.20 -13.98 -14.53
C GLU A 135 -5.87 -13.10 -13.33
N CYS A 136 -6.87 -12.79 -12.50
CA CYS A 136 -6.67 -11.99 -11.28
C CYS A 136 -5.76 -12.69 -10.29
N ILE A 137 -5.95 -14.00 -10.04
CA ILE A 137 -5.07 -14.81 -9.18
C ILE A 137 -3.65 -14.78 -9.70
N GLY A 138 -3.44 -15.04 -11.01
CA GLY A 138 -2.11 -15.04 -11.61
C GLY A 138 -1.36 -13.72 -11.38
N GLN A 139 -2.02 -12.59 -11.64
CA GLN A 139 -1.43 -11.26 -11.45
C GLN A 139 -1.16 -10.92 -9.97
N LEU A 140 -2.02 -11.34 -9.05
CA LEU A 140 -1.79 -11.14 -7.61
C LEU A 140 -0.63 -12.01 -7.10
N VAL A 141 -0.52 -13.26 -7.57
CA VAL A 141 0.61 -14.15 -7.25
C VAL A 141 1.94 -13.53 -7.72
N GLU A 142 1.97 -12.90 -8.89
CA GLU A 142 3.17 -12.20 -9.35
C GLU A 142 3.56 -11.03 -8.42
N LEU A 143 2.59 -10.28 -7.87
CA LEU A 143 2.87 -9.24 -6.87
C LEU A 143 3.43 -9.83 -5.57
N VAL A 144 2.90 -10.96 -5.11
CA VAL A 144 3.41 -11.67 -3.93
C VAL A 144 4.84 -12.14 -4.19
N ARG A 145 5.12 -12.78 -5.34
CA ARG A 145 6.46 -13.20 -5.76
C ARG A 145 7.44 -12.03 -5.87
N ALA A 146 6.94 -10.87 -6.32
CA ALA A 146 7.73 -9.63 -6.37
C ALA A 146 8.01 -9.02 -5.00
N GLY A 147 7.45 -9.59 -3.90
CA GLY A 147 7.74 -9.21 -2.52
C GLY A 147 6.65 -8.47 -1.78
N ALA A 148 5.45 -8.35 -2.33
CA ALA A 148 4.30 -7.82 -1.58
C ALA A 148 3.91 -8.83 -0.48
N ARG A 149 3.96 -8.38 0.78
CA ARG A 149 3.55 -9.18 1.95
C ARG A 149 2.13 -8.84 2.42
N HIS A 150 1.64 -7.67 2.04
CA HIS A 150 0.29 -7.22 2.29
C HIS A 150 -0.30 -6.66 1.01
N LEU A 151 -1.51 -7.10 0.66
CA LEU A 151 -2.25 -6.60 -0.48
C LEU A 151 -3.49 -5.87 0.03
N LEU A 152 -3.62 -4.58 -0.29
CA LEU A 152 -4.85 -3.82 -0.07
C LEU A 152 -5.67 -3.91 -1.36
N LEU A 153 -6.56 -4.88 -1.43
CA LEU A 153 -7.47 -5.07 -2.56
C LEU A 153 -8.61 -4.06 -2.46
N ASN A 154 -8.82 -3.34 -3.54
CA ASN A 154 -9.78 -2.24 -3.63
C ASN A 154 -10.74 -2.47 -4.80
N PRO A 155 -11.82 -3.25 -4.61
CA PRO A 155 -12.89 -3.32 -5.58
C PRO A 155 -13.46 -1.91 -5.79
N VAL A 156 -13.82 -1.58 -7.02
CA VAL A 156 -14.27 -0.21 -7.36
C VAL A 156 -15.73 -0.15 -7.79
N PHE A 157 -16.38 -1.31 -7.85
CA PHE A 157 -17.81 -1.47 -8.05
C PHE A 157 -18.27 -2.80 -7.46
N ASP A 158 -19.55 -2.94 -7.18
CA ASP A 158 -20.17 -4.13 -6.56
C ASP A 158 -19.35 -4.62 -5.35
N GLU A 159 -18.92 -3.68 -4.48
CA GLU A 159 -17.85 -3.87 -3.49
C GLU A 159 -18.12 -5.08 -2.58
N LEU A 160 -19.38 -5.29 -2.17
CA LEU A 160 -19.74 -6.42 -1.31
C LEU A 160 -19.59 -7.76 -2.04
N GLN A 161 -20.15 -7.87 -3.24
CA GLN A 161 -20.07 -9.08 -4.07
C GLN A 161 -18.62 -9.40 -4.45
N GLN A 162 -17.86 -8.37 -4.83
CA GLN A 162 -16.44 -8.51 -5.14
C GLN A 162 -15.65 -8.94 -3.90
N ALA A 163 -15.93 -8.38 -2.73
CA ALA A 163 -15.25 -8.75 -1.49
C ALA A 163 -15.52 -10.23 -1.12
N GLU A 164 -16.77 -10.68 -1.25
CA GLU A 164 -17.14 -12.08 -1.02
C GLU A 164 -16.44 -13.02 -2.01
N LEU A 165 -16.44 -12.67 -3.30
CA LEU A 165 -15.78 -13.45 -4.35
C LEU A 165 -14.27 -13.53 -4.09
N LEU A 166 -13.64 -12.39 -3.81
CA LEU A 166 -12.21 -12.33 -3.48
C LEU A 166 -11.89 -13.21 -2.27
N ALA A 167 -12.69 -13.14 -1.19
CA ALA A 167 -12.45 -13.90 0.02
C ALA A 167 -12.55 -15.41 -0.21
N ARG A 168 -13.55 -15.86 -0.97
CA ARG A 168 -13.82 -17.28 -1.18
C ARG A 168 -12.98 -17.92 -2.27
N GLU A 169 -12.68 -17.19 -3.33
CA GLU A 169 -12.22 -17.77 -4.59
C GLU A 169 -10.87 -17.25 -5.08
N VAL A 170 -10.35 -16.18 -4.48
CA VAL A 170 -9.06 -15.59 -4.87
C VAL A 170 -8.03 -15.70 -3.74
N LEU A 171 -8.36 -15.22 -2.54
CA LEU A 171 -7.42 -15.19 -1.42
C LEU A 171 -6.85 -16.56 -1.04
N PRO A 172 -7.61 -17.70 -1.07
CA PRO A 172 -7.04 -19.00 -0.75
C PRO A 172 -5.87 -19.41 -1.64
N HIS A 173 -5.78 -18.87 -2.85
CA HIS A 173 -4.71 -19.16 -3.81
C HIS A 173 -3.47 -18.27 -3.65
N LEU A 174 -3.50 -17.28 -2.75
CA LEU A 174 -2.39 -16.36 -2.51
C LEU A 174 -1.52 -16.76 -1.30
N SER A 175 -2.02 -17.69 -0.48
CA SER A 175 -1.29 -18.22 0.68
C SER A 175 -0.33 -19.32 0.20
N ASN A 176 0.96 -19.15 0.41
CA ASN A 176 1.96 -20.22 0.35
C ASN A 176 2.14 -20.79 1.74
#